data_c3451e9573319c9ee25109c59f930af4
#
_entry.id   c3451e9573319c9ee25109c59f930af4
#
_cell.length_a   1.000
_cell.length_b   1.000
_cell.length_c   1.000
_cell.angle_alpha   90.00
_cell.angle_beta   90.00
_cell.angle_gamma   90.00
#
_symmetry.space_group_name_H-M   'P 1'
#
loop_
_entity.id
_entity.type
_entity.pdbx_description
1 polymer ?
#
loop_
_entity_poly.entity_id
_entity_poly.type
_entity_poly.pdbx_seq_one_letter_code
_entity_poly.pdbx_strand_id
1 'polypeptide(L)'
;MTTMTPTGVRRAQMQDAPALARTLARAFADDPVSVWFLPRQEDRAARLRRAYEQVFLRRIGLPHEATFSIDGHAGVALWLPPGQARLGVLDQLRLLPAMAVVLGRDLPRALRGMSAIDAVHPHEPHWYLWMLGVDPERQGEGLGSRLLVEVLARCDAERVPAYLEASTEESRALYLRHGFEDAGELRLPADGPRMWPMWREPRP
;
A
#
# COMPACT_ATOMS: atom_id res chain seq x y z
N MET A 1 15.10 10.97 -29.80
CA MET A 1 13.81 11.46 -29.25
C MET A 1 13.84 11.18 -27.76
N THR A 2 14.14 12.21 -26.96
CA THR A 2 14.13 12.12 -25.50
C THR A 2 12.67 12.12 -25.08
N THR A 3 12.15 10.98 -24.69
CA THR A 3 10.80 10.88 -24.09
C THR A 3 10.83 11.65 -22.78
N MET A 4 10.23 12.83 -22.77
CA MET A 4 9.99 13.59 -21.53
C MET A 4 9.18 12.69 -20.60
N THR A 5 9.79 12.27 -19.50
CA THR A 5 9.08 11.58 -18.43
C THR A 5 8.04 12.52 -17.85
N PRO A 6 6.76 12.14 -17.74
CA PRO A 6 5.73 13.02 -17.19
C PRO A 6 6.10 13.42 -15.76
N THR A 7 6.35 14.70 -15.53
CA THR A 7 6.54 15.28 -14.20
C THR A 7 5.18 15.56 -13.60
N GLY A 8 4.68 14.68 -12.75
CA GLY A 8 3.39 14.88 -12.08
C GLY A 8 2.76 13.58 -11.60
N VAL A 9 1.73 13.73 -10.77
CA VAL A 9 0.90 12.60 -10.34
C VAL A 9 -0.03 12.22 -11.48
N ARG A 10 -0.10 10.94 -11.83
CA ARG A 10 -1.05 10.41 -12.80
C ARG A 10 -1.64 9.10 -12.32
N ARG A 11 -2.81 8.77 -12.80
CA ARG A 11 -3.39 7.44 -12.61
C ARG A 11 -2.53 6.39 -13.32
N ALA A 12 -2.23 5.31 -12.62
CA ALA A 12 -1.49 4.20 -13.16
C ALA A 12 -2.37 3.29 -14.02
N GLN A 13 -1.77 2.65 -15.01
CA GLN A 13 -2.41 1.72 -15.92
C GLN A 13 -1.84 0.31 -15.76
N MET A 14 -2.54 -0.70 -16.30
CA MET A 14 -2.13 -2.11 -16.19
C MET A 14 -0.71 -2.38 -16.74
N GLN A 15 -0.31 -1.66 -17.75
CA GLN A 15 1.03 -1.75 -18.35
C GLN A 15 2.13 -1.21 -17.42
N ASP A 16 1.80 -0.34 -16.45
CA ASP A 16 2.76 0.21 -15.50
C ASP A 16 3.14 -0.81 -14.39
N ALA A 17 2.34 -1.86 -14.20
CA ALA A 17 2.49 -2.80 -13.09
C ALA A 17 3.92 -3.31 -12.86
N PRO A 18 4.71 -3.70 -13.90
CA PRO A 18 6.08 -4.17 -13.67
C PRO A 18 7.03 -3.08 -13.16
N ALA A 19 6.83 -1.82 -13.58
CA ALA A 19 7.63 -0.69 -13.12
C ALA A 19 7.27 -0.30 -11.68
N LEU A 20 5.97 -0.17 -11.40
CA LEU A 20 5.45 0.13 -10.07
C LEU A 20 5.84 -0.94 -9.04
N ALA A 21 5.82 -2.21 -9.44
CA ALA A 21 6.24 -3.31 -8.57
C ALA A 21 7.74 -3.24 -8.22
N ARG A 22 8.59 -2.78 -9.12
CA ARG A 22 10.02 -2.53 -8.82
C ARG A 22 10.18 -1.42 -7.79
N THR A 23 9.47 -0.32 -7.96
CA THR A 23 9.50 0.82 -7.02
C THR A 23 9.02 0.39 -5.64
N LEU A 24 7.87 -0.31 -5.55
CA LEU A 24 7.36 -0.82 -4.28
C LEU A 24 8.32 -1.82 -3.63
N ALA A 25 8.91 -2.75 -4.40
CA ALA A 25 9.85 -3.72 -3.86
C ALA A 25 11.12 -3.07 -3.30
N ARG A 26 11.60 -1.97 -3.89
CA ARG A 26 12.72 -1.18 -3.36
C ARG A 26 12.31 -0.37 -2.14
N ALA A 27 11.16 0.30 -2.20
CA ALA A 27 10.64 1.12 -1.11
C ALA A 27 10.38 0.32 0.17
N PHE A 28 9.93 -0.91 0.03
CA PHE A 28 9.56 -1.80 1.14
C PHE A 28 10.58 -2.91 1.42
N ALA A 29 11.79 -2.84 0.85
CA ALA A 29 12.80 -3.88 1.00
C ALA A 29 13.17 -4.17 2.47
N ASP A 30 13.28 -3.10 3.26
CA ASP A 30 13.66 -3.14 4.67
C ASP A 30 12.51 -2.73 5.60
N ASP A 31 11.30 -2.57 5.07
CA ASP A 31 10.11 -2.30 5.86
C ASP A 31 9.83 -3.46 6.82
N PRO A 32 9.63 -3.18 8.13
CA PRO A 32 9.51 -4.22 9.15
C PRO A 32 8.33 -5.18 8.90
N VAL A 33 7.24 -4.69 8.32
CA VAL A 33 6.07 -5.52 8.00
C VAL A 33 6.39 -6.42 6.81
N SER A 34 7.03 -5.89 5.76
CA SER A 34 7.48 -6.66 4.61
C SER A 34 8.50 -7.74 4.99
N VAL A 35 9.46 -7.39 5.86
CA VAL A 35 10.44 -8.35 6.41
C VAL A 35 9.74 -9.44 7.21
N TRP A 36 8.75 -9.09 8.01
CA TRP A 36 7.99 -10.07 8.79
C TRP A 36 7.16 -11.00 7.91
N PHE A 37 6.52 -10.50 6.85
CA PHE A 37 5.79 -11.32 5.89
C PHE A 37 6.70 -12.26 5.09
N LEU A 38 7.91 -11.80 4.72
CA LEU A 38 8.90 -12.52 3.92
C LEU A 38 10.28 -12.51 4.60
N PRO A 39 10.47 -13.29 5.68
CA PRO A 39 11.67 -13.21 6.52
C PRO A 39 12.96 -13.67 5.82
N ARG A 40 12.86 -14.54 4.80
CA ARG A 40 14.03 -15.02 4.07
C ARG A 40 14.61 -13.95 3.17
N GLN A 41 15.86 -13.58 3.41
CA GLN A 41 16.52 -12.47 2.74
C GLN A 41 16.94 -12.80 1.30
N GLU A 42 17.36 -14.04 1.04
CA GLU A 42 18.00 -14.47 -0.20
C GLU A 42 17.18 -14.21 -1.48
N ASP A 43 15.85 -14.37 -1.42
CA ASP A 43 14.95 -14.16 -2.55
C ASP A 43 13.88 -13.11 -2.29
N ARG A 44 13.95 -12.39 -1.14
CA ARG A 44 12.90 -11.46 -0.68
C ARG A 44 12.57 -10.39 -1.71
N ALA A 45 13.58 -9.73 -2.28
CA ALA A 45 13.36 -8.66 -3.27
C ALA A 45 12.59 -9.16 -4.50
N ALA A 46 12.94 -10.35 -5.01
CA ALA A 46 12.25 -10.94 -6.15
C ALA A 46 10.81 -11.35 -5.79
N ARG A 47 10.61 -11.89 -4.60
CA ARG A 47 9.28 -12.30 -4.09
C ARG A 47 8.40 -11.09 -3.82
N LEU A 48 8.93 -10.02 -3.20
CA LEU A 48 8.23 -8.75 -3.01
C LEU A 48 7.79 -8.18 -4.36
N ARG A 49 8.71 -8.08 -5.33
CA ARG A 49 8.36 -7.59 -6.66
C ARG A 49 7.25 -8.42 -7.30
N ARG A 50 7.33 -9.75 -7.21
CA ARG A 50 6.29 -10.64 -7.74
C ARG A 50 4.96 -10.48 -7.01
N ALA A 51 4.97 -10.35 -5.68
CA ALA A 51 3.78 -10.10 -4.87
C ALA A 51 3.11 -8.78 -5.29
N TYR A 52 3.88 -7.70 -5.33
CA TYR A 52 3.35 -6.39 -5.72
C TYR A 52 2.81 -6.40 -7.14
N GLU A 53 3.52 -7.01 -8.11
CA GLU A 53 3.04 -7.06 -9.48
C GLU A 53 1.79 -7.93 -9.64
N GLN A 54 1.87 -9.21 -9.22
CA GLN A 54 0.88 -10.23 -9.58
C GLN A 54 -0.34 -10.25 -8.66
N VAL A 55 -0.21 -9.80 -7.41
CA VAL A 55 -1.30 -9.79 -6.45
C VAL A 55 -1.81 -8.36 -6.27
N PHE A 56 -1.01 -7.48 -5.67
CA PHE A 56 -1.47 -6.18 -5.22
C PHE A 56 -1.82 -5.22 -6.36
N LEU A 57 -0.97 -5.11 -7.39
CA LEU A 57 -1.23 -4.19 -8.50
C LEU A 57 -2.24 -4.78 -9.48
N ARG A 58 -1.96 -5.93 -10.11
CA ARG A 58 -2.77 -6.44 -11.22
C ARG A 58 -4.15 -6.94 -10.80
N ARG A 59 -4.29 -7.52 -9.60
CA ARG A 59 -5.56 -8.13 -9.16
C ARG A 59 -6.37 -7.29 -8.20
N ILE A 60 -5.71 -6.35 -7.49
CA ILE A 60 -6.37 -5.55 -6.45
C ILE A 60 -6.38 -4.07 -6.83
N GLY A 61 -5.24 -3.40 -6.93
CA GLY A 61 -5.19 -1.94 -7.03
C GLY A 61 -5.59 -1.37 -8.38
N LEU A 62 -4.98 -1.85 -9.46
CA LEU A 62 -5.20 -1.29 -10.81
C LEU A 62 -6.64 -1.47 -11.32
N PRO A 63 -7.36 -2.58 -11.04
CA PRO A 63 -8.76 -2.72 -11.46
C PRO A 63 -9.70 -1.67 -10.88
N HIS A 64 -9.37 -1.08 -9.72
CA HIS A 64 -10.18 -0.03 -9.08
C HIS A 64 -9.84 1.39 -9.57
N GLU A 65 -8.88 1.54 -10.51
CA GLU A 65 -8.46 2.83 -11.07
C GLU A 65 -8.04 3.88 -10.02
N ALA A 66 -7.67 3.43 -8.83
CA ALA A 66 -7.27 4.25 -7.68
C ALA A 66 -5.78 4.09 -7.32
N THR A 67 -4.97 3.58 -8.25
CA THR A 67 -3.52 3.54 -8.13
C THR A 67 -2.91 4.72 -8.86
N PHE A 68 -2.03 5.44 -8.19
CA PHE A 68 -1.37 6.64 -8.72
C PHE A 68 0.14 6.44 -8.77
N SER A 69 0.76 7.06 -9.76
CA SER A 69 2.21 7.08 -9.96
C SER A 69 2.69 8.51 -10.17
N ILE A 70 3.94 8.75 -9.80
CA ILE A 70 4.57 10.07 -9.94
C ILE A 70 5.95 9.95 -10.58
N ASP A 71 6.35 10.95 -11.36
CA ASP A 71 7.69 11.16 -11.90
C ASP A 71 8.33 9.89 -12.49
N GLY A 72 7.70 9.31 -13.54
CA GLY A 72 8.24 8.13 -14.22
C GLY A 72 8.30 6.88 -13.36
N HIS A 73 7.34 6.71 -12.46
CA HIS A 73 7.20 5.60 -11.51
C HIS A 73 8.14 5.69 -10.29
N ALA A 74 8.71 6.86 -9.99
CA ALA A 74 9.54 7.07 -8.81
C ALA A 74 8.73 6.91 -7.49
N GLY A 75 7.41 7.07 -7.54
CA GLY A 75 6.52 6.81 -6.42
C GLY A 75 5.21 6.19 -6.85
N VAL A 76 4.58 5.47 -5.91
CA VAL A 76 3.33 4.73 -6.10
C VAL A 76 2.45 4.90 -4.87
N ALA A 77 1.19 5.25 -5.08
CA ALA A 77 0.15 5.17 -4.06
C ALA A 77 -0.97 4.26 -4.56
N LEU A 78 -1.23 3.17 -3.84
CA LEU A 78 -2.31 2.24 -4.11
C LEU A 78 -3.42 2.49 -3.10
N TRP A 79 -4.53 3.01 -3.60
CA TRP A 79 -5.73 3.24 -2.84
C TRP A 79 -6.84 2.26 -3.23
N LEU A 80 -7.74 2.01 -2.29
CA LEU A 80 -9.00 1.33 -2.57
C LEU A 80 -10.16 2.27 -2.25
N PRO A 81 -11.16 2.36 -3.14
CA PRO A 81 -12.34 3.18 -2.91
C PRO A 81 -13.19 2.67 -1.76
N PRO A 82 -14.08 3.51 -1.20
CA PRO A 82 -15.06 3.09 -0.20
C PRO A 82 -15.83 1.84 -0.61
N GLY A 83 -15.95 0.90 0.33
CA GLY A 83 -16.60 -0.40 0.10
C GLY A 83 -15.74 -1.45 -0.61
N GLN A 84 -14.51 -1.12 -1.04
CA GLN A 84 -13.56 -2.03 -1.70
C GLN A 84 -12.36 -2.39 -0.82
N ALA A 85 -12.26 -1.82 0.37
CA ALA A 85 -11.13 -2.03 1.28
C ALA A 85 -11.06 -3.48 1.83
N ARG A 86 -12.20 -4.15 1.93
CA ARG A 86 -12.28 -5.55 2.36
C ARG A 86 -12.54 -6.47 1.17
N LEU A 87 -11.62 -7.37 0.95
CA LEU A 87 -11.78 -8.40 -0.07
C LEU A 87 -12.88 -9.39 0.34
N GLY A 88 -13.86 -9.60 -0.52
CA GLY A 88 -14.87 -10.61 -0.34
C GLY A 88 -14.26 -12.03 -0.29
N VAL A 89 -14.98 -12.98 0.30
CA VAL A 89 -14.51 -14.38 0.43
C VAL A 89 -14.14 -14.98 -0.94
N LEU A 90 -14.91 -14.69 -1.98
CA LEU A 90 -14.62 -15.17 -3.33
C LEU A 90 -13.33 -14.58 -3.89
N ASP A 91 -13.05 -13.32 -3.62
CA ASP A 91 -11.81 -12.66 -4.08
C ASP A 91 -10.60 -13.17 -3.31
N GLN A 92 -10.74 -13.38 -2.01
CA GLN A 92 -9.72 -14.05 -1.20
C GLN A 92 -9.38 -15.45 -1.76
N LEU A 93 -10.39 -16.27 -2.08
CA LEU A 93 -10.20 -17.59 -2.68
C LEU A 93 -9.51 -17.52 -4.04
N ARG A 94 -9.86 -16.54 -4.89
CA ARG A 94 -9.21 -16.33 -6.20
C ARG A 94 -7.76 -15.90 -6.08
N LEU A 95 -7.40 -15.19 -5.00
CA LEU A 95 -6.02 -14.74 -4.75
C LEU A 95 -5.13 -15.84 -4.16
N LEU A 96 -5.69 -16.81 -3.44
CA LEU A 96 -4.94 -17.86 -2.75
C LEU A 96 -3.89 -18.58 -3.62
N PRO A 97 -4.17 -19.01 -4.88
CA PRO A 97 -3.17 -19.68 -5.70
C PRO A 97 -1.97 -18.78 -6.02
N ALA A 98 -2.22 -17.51 -6.33
CA ALA A 98 -1.15 -16.55 -6.61
C ALA A 98 -0.33 -16.24 -5.34
N MET A 99 -1.00 -16.09 -4.20
CA MET A 99 -0.36 -15.93 -2.90
C MET A 99 0.49 -17.15 -2.52
N ALA A 100 -0.02 -18.36 -2.74
CA ALA A 100 0.72 -19.61 -2.47
C ALA A 100 2.00 -19.70 -3.28
N VAL A 101 1.96 -19.33 -4.57
CA VAL A 101 3.15 -19.30 -5.44
C VAL A 101 4.18 -18.28 -4.96
N VAL A 102 3.75 -17.09 -4.55
CA VAL A 102 4.65 -16.01 -4.10
C VAL A 102 5.18 -16.23 -2.69
N LEU A 103 4.29 -16.62 -1.76
CA LEU A 103 4.61 -16.72 -0.34
C LEU A 103 5.16 -18.10 0.03
N GLY A 104 4.78 -19.15 -0.69
CA GLY A 104 5.25 -20.51 -0.43
C GLY A 104 5.06 -20.90 1.05
N ARG A 105 6.16 -21.25 1.73
CA ARG A 105 6.15 -21.64 3.16
C ARG A 105 5.75 -20.52 4.11
N ASP A 106 5.80 -19.25 3.68
CA ASP A 106 5.44 -18.09 4.49
C ASP A 106 3.92 -17.79 4.44
N LEU A 107 3.15 -18.50 3.58
CA LEU A 107 1.71 -18.30 3.44
C LEU A 107 0.92 -18.37 4.76
N PRO A 108 1.14 -19.36 5.66
CA PRO A 108 0.40 -19.39 6.93
C PRO A 108 0.70 -18.19 7.84
N ARG A 109 1.93 -17.67 7.81
CA ARG A 109 2.30 -16.44 8.52
C ARG A 109 1.57 -15.24 7.91
N ALA A 110 1.59 -15.13 6.59
CA ALA A 110 0.95 -14.04 5.87
C ALA A 110 -0.57 -14.01 6.13
N LEU A 111 -1.25 -15.14 6.08
CA LEU A 111 -2.68 -15.22 6.37
C LEU A 111 -3.00 -14.77 7.80
N ARG A 112 -2.20 -15.16 8.79
CA ARG A 112 -2.38 -14.70 10.18
C ARG A 112 -2.17 -13.19 10.32
N GLY A 113 -1.14 -12.64 9.66
CA GLY A 113 -0.89 -11.20 9.65
C GLY A 113 -2.03 -10.42 9.01
N MET A 114 -2.49 -10.87 7.84
CA MET A 114 -3.61 -10.25 7.14
C MET A 114 -4.91 -10.31 7.98
N SER A 115 -5.16 -11.44 8.64
CA SER A 115 -6.31 -11.56 9.55
C SER A 115 -6.22 -10.61 10.75
N ALA A 116 -5.01 -10.36 11.28
CA ALA A 116 -4.81 -9.41 12.36
C ALA A 116 -5.05 -7.95 11.91
N ILE A 117 -4.61 -7.61 10.70
CA ILE A 117 -4.88 -6.30 10.09
C ILE A 117 -6.39 -6.14 9.84
N ASP A 118 -7.04 -7.14 9.26
CA ASP A 118 -8.48 -7.11 8.97
C ASP A 118 -9.34 -6.99 10.24
N ALA A 119 -8.87 -7.52 11.36
CA ALA A 119 -9.58 -7.46 12.65
C ALA A 119 -9.69 -6.03 13.23
N VAL A 120 -8.74 -5.14 12.91
CA VAL A 120 -8.75 -3.73 13.35
C VAL A 120 -9.22 -2.77 12.26
N HIS A 121 -9.43 -3.30 11.04
CA HIS A 121 -9.84 -2.49 9.90
C HIS A 121 -11.27 -1.95 10.10
N PRO A 122 -11.53 -0.63 9.93
CA PRO A 122 -12.84 -0.03 10.13
C PRO A 122 -13.92 -0.62 9.22
N HIS A 123 -15.16 -0.67 9.72
CA HIS A 123 -16.34 -1.10 8.93
C HIS A 123 -16.98 0.04 8.16
N GLU A 124 -16.76 1.27 8.59
CA GLU A 124 -17.29 2.49 7.98
C GLU A 124 -16.71 2.66 6.56
N PRO A 125 -17.50 3.12 5.58
CA PRO A 125 -17.00 3.40 4.25
C PRO A 125 -15.90 4.47 4.28
N HIS A 126 -14.73 4.15 3.72
CA HIS A 126 -13.57 5.04 3.69
C HIS A 126 -12.69 4.76 2.47
N TRP A 127 -11.85 5.73 2.11
CA TRP A 127 -10.72 5.53 1.21
C TRP A 127 -9.58 4.83 1.96
N TYR A 128 -9.13 3.69 1.48
CA TYR A 128 -8.06 2.93 2.11
C TYR A 128 -6.75 3.06 1.35
N LEU A 129 -5.74 3.68 1.98
CA LEU A 129 -4.38 3.69 1.45
C LEU A 129 -3.69 2.38 1.84
N TRP A 130 -3.67 1.44 0.90
CA TRP A 130 -3.02 0.16 1.15
C TRP A 130 -1.50 0.24 1.08
N MET A 131 -0.95 1.01 0.12
CA MET A 131 0.49 1.16 -0.06
C MET A 131 0.85 2.56 -0.53
N LEU A 132 1.90 3.12 0.07
CA LEU A 132 2.58 4.33 -0.40
C LEU A 132 4.08 4.05 -0.38
N GLY A 133 4.70 3.96 -1.56
CA GLY A 133 6.14 3.71 -1.69
C GLY A 133 6.78 4.73 -2.63
N VAL A 134 7.93 5.24 -2.22
CA VAL A 134 8.81 6.10 -3.03
C VAL A 134 10.16 5.42 -3.18
N ASP A 135 10.71 5.42 -4.38
CA ASP A 135 12.05 4.89 -4.65
C ASP A 135 13.06 5.48 -3.64
N PRO A 136 13.86 4.66 -2.96
CA PRO A 136 14.80 5.13 -1.94
C PRO A 136 15.72 6.28 -2.40
N GLU A 137 16.12 6.30 -3.67
CA GLU A 137 16.95 7.37 -4.25
C GLU A 137 16.22 8.70 -4.44
N ARG A 138 14.88 8.69 -4.35
CA ARG A 138 14.02 9.86 -4.55
C ARG A 138 13.22 10.23 -3.29
N GLN A 139 13.51 9.57 -2.16
CA GLN A 139 12.93 9.95 -0.88
C GLN A 139 13.43 11.33 -0.45
N GLY A 140 12.64 12.03 0.38
CA GLY A 140 12.96 13.41 0.78
C GLY A 140 12.54 14.50 -0.23
N GLU A 141 12.18 14.15 -1.48
CA GLU A 141 11.74 15.09 -2.52
C GLU A 141 10.25 15.48 -2.43
N GLY A 142 9.53 15.04 -1.40
CA GLY A 142 8.11 15.33 -1.21
C GLY A 142 7.16 14.53 -2.10
N LEU A 143 7.65 13.51 -2.84
CA LEU A 143 6.84 12.72 -3.76
C LEU A 143 5.70 11.98 -3.05
N GLY A 144 5.95 11.44 -1.85
CA GLY A 144 4.91 10.79 -1.04
C GLY A 144 3.77 11.74 -0.67
N SER A 145 4.10 12.98 -0.25
CA SER A 145 3.10 14.00 0.05
C SER A 145 2.26 14.36 -1.19
N ARG A 146 2.88 14.51 -2.34
CA ARG A 146 2.18 14.83 -3.60
C ARG A 146 1.21 13.71 -4.01
N LEU A 147 1.60 12.44 -3.83
CA LEU A 147 0.74 11.28 -4.07
C LEU A 147 -0.45 11.21 -3.11
N LEU A 148 -0.25 11.61 -1.84
CA LEU A 148 -1.32 11.65 -0.84
C LEU A 148 -2.35 12.73 -1.19
N VAL A 149 -1.91 13.94 -1.48
CA VAL A 149 -2.78 15.11 -1.74
C VAL A 149 -3.77 14.82 -2.87
N GLU A 150 -3.40 14.07 -3.90
CA GLU A 150 -4.27 13.72 -5.02
C GLU A 150 -5.58 13.03 -4.58
N VAL A 151 -5.49 12.07 -3.66
CA VAL A 151 -6.68 11.35 -3.18
C VAL A 151 -7.30 12.04 -1.97
N LEU A 152 -6.51 12.67 -1.11
CA LEU A 152 -7.05 13.38 0.05
C LEU A 152 -7.94 14.56 -0.36
N ALA A 153 -7.60 15.28 -1.44
CA ALA A 153 -8.48 16.31 -2.00
C ALA A 153 -9.83 15.72 -2.45
N ARG A 154 -9.83 14.50 -2.97
CA ARG A 154 -11.05 13.78 -3.32
C ARG A 154 -11.83 13.35 -2.08
N CYS A 155 -11.16 12.85 -1.04
CA CYS A 155 -11.78 12.53 0.25
C CYS A 155 -12.52 13.74 0.82
N ASP A 156 -11.90 14.91 0.76
CA ASP A 156 -12.48 16.17 1.26
C ASP A 156 -13.69 16.59 0.43
N ALA A 157 -13.59 16.56 -0.91
CA ALA A 157 -14.68 16.91 -1.81
C ALA A 157 -15.89 15.95 -1.71
N GLU A 158 -15.65 14.66 -1.57
CA GLU A 158 -16.69 13.63 -1.43
C GLU A 158 -17.21 13.49 0.01
N ARG A 159 -16.58 14.17 0.98
CA ARG A 159 -16.85 14.06 2.43
C ARG A 159 -16.74 12.61 2.92
N VAL A 160 -15.75 11.88 2.43
CA VAL A 160 -15.46 10.50 2.80
C VAL A 160 -14.14 10.43 3.55
N PRO A 161 -14.07 9.78 4.71
CA PRO A 161 -12.83 9.64 5.47
C PRO A 161 -11.80 8.78 4.75
N ALA A 162 -10.55 8.84 5.23
CA ALA A 162 -9.45 8.01 4.76
C ALA A 162 -8.85 7.21 5.91
N TYR A 163 -8.37 6.01 5.60
CA TYR A 163 -7.74 5.08 6.56
C TYR A 163 -6.45 4.49 5.98
N LEU A 164 -5.54 4.15 6.86
CA LEU A 164 -4.31 3.42 6.56
C LEU A 164 -3.74 2.74 7.82
N GLU A 165 -2.77 1.83 7.63
CA GLU A 165 -1.89 1.34 8.70
C GLU A 165 -0.44 1.75 8.38
N ALA A 166 0.15 2.61 9.20
CA ALA A 166 1.57 2.96 9.08
C ALA A 166 2.45 1.83 9.62
N SER A 167 3.52 1.50 8.92
CA SER A 167 4.45 0.41 9.26
C SER A 167 5.71 0.89 9.96
N THR A 168 6.01 2.20 9.91
CA THR A 168 7.18 2.83 10.53
C THR A 168 6.83 4.18 11.15
N GLU A 169 7.64 4.65 12.11
CA GLU A 169 7.46 5.98 12.71
C GLU A 169 7.63 7.10 11.66
N GLU A 170 8.49 6.92 10.66
CA GLU A 170 8.69 7.90 9.58
C GLU A 170 7.44 8.03 8.72
N SER A 171 6.83 6.90 8.33
CA SER A 171 5.58 6.91 7.57
C SER A 171 4.42 7.47 8.40
N ARG A 172 4.32 7.10 9.68
CA ARG A 172 3.36 7.67 10.62
C ARG A 172 3.50 9.21 10.72
N ALA A 173 4.74 9.71 10.87
CA ALA A 173 5.00 11.15 10.91
C ALA A 173 4.59 11.85 9.60
N LEU A 174 4.74 11.20 8.45
CA LEU A 174 4.23 11.72 7.18
C LEU A 174 2.70 11.85 7.23
N TYR A 175 1.99 10.81 7.65
CA TYR A 175 0.52 10.80 7.65
C TYR A 175 -0.07 11.79 8.67
N LEU A 176 0.55 11.95 9.85
CA LEU A 176 0.17 12.99 10.81
C LEU A 176 0.20 14.40 10.18
N ARG A 177 1.24 14.73 9.38
CA ARG A 177 1.31 16.01 8.66
C ARG A 177 0.19 16.21 7.64
N HIS A 178 -0.39 15.12 7.13
CA HIS A 178 -1.53 15.14 6.21
C HIS A 178 -2.90 15.04 6.90
N GLY A 179 -2.91 15.13 8.25
CA GLY A 179 -4.13 15.19 9.05
C GLY A 179 -4.73 13.85 9.40
N PHE A 180 -3.98 12.77 9.24
CA PHE A 180 -4.34 11.52 9.88
C PHE A 180 -4.07 11.59 11.38
N GLU A 181 -4.86 10.88 12.15
CA GLU A 181 -4.72 10.72 13.58
C GLU A 181 -4.60 9.23 13.92
N ASP A 182 -3.90 8.90 15.00
CA ASP A 182 -3.80 7.51 15.45
C ASP A 182 -5.17 6.98 15.88
N ALA A 183 -5.58 5.86 15.31
CA ALA A 183 -6.84 5.17 15.63
C ALA A 183 -6.60 3.89 16.45
N GLY A 184 -5.42 3.75 17.03
CA GLY A 184 -5.03 2.62 17.83
C GLY A 184 -3.62 2.12 17.55
N GLU A 185 -3.35 0.91 17.99
CA GLU A 185 -2.09 0.20 17.77
C GLU A 185 -2.39 -1.25 17.40
N LEU A 186 -1.68 -1.76 16.41
CA LEU A 186 -1.69 -3.16 16.03
C LEU A 186 -0.28 -3.73 16.16
N ARG A 187 -0.16 -4.90 16.76
CA ARG A 187 1.05 -5.72 16.70
C ARG A 187 0.76 -7.00 15.91
N LEU A 188 1.55 -7.27 14.90
CA LEU A 188 1.42 -8.52 14.16
C LEU A 188 1.71 -9.74 15.05
N PRO A 189 1.08 -10.91 14.78
CA PRO A 189 1.23 -12.11 15.62
C PRO A 189 2.68 -12.57 15.77
N ALA A 190 2.95 -13.39 16.82
CA ALA A 190 4.27 -13.96 17.10
C ALA A 190 5.38 -12.90 17.20
N ASP A 191 5.15 -11.89 18.06
CA ASP A 191 6.06 -10.77 18.31
C ASP A 191 6.46 -10.01 17.02
N GLY A 192 5.54 -9.96 16.08
CA GLY A 192 5.70 -9.20 14.84
C GLY A 192 5.79 -7.69 15.07
N PRO A 193 6.09 -6.92 14.02
CA PRO A 193 6.23 -5.48 14.11
C PRO A 193 4.94 -4.80 14.55
N ARG A 194 5.13 -3.63 15.13
CA ARG A 194 4.06 -2.70 15.44
C ARG A 194 3.62 -2.00 14.18
N MET A 195 2.34 -1.73 14.07
CA MET A 195 1.71 -0.88 13.06
C MET A 195 0.76 0.10 13.75
N TRP A 196 0.51 1.22 13.10
CA TRP A 196 -0.39 2.25 13.60
C TRP A 196 -1.56 2.39 12.64
N PRO A 197 -2.76 1.85 13.00
CA PRO A 197 -4.00 2.23 12.35
C PRO A 197 -4.20 3.73 12.49
N MET A 198 -4.49 4.40 11.38
CA MET A 198 -4.66 5.86 11.36
C MET A 198 -5.89 6.24 10.55
N TRP A 199 -6.63 7.22 11.05
CA TRP A 199 -7.86 7.72 10.48
C TRP A 199 -7.76 9.20 10.15
N ARG A 200 -8.40 9.63 9.08
CA ARG A 200 -8.49 11.04 8.71
C ARG A 200 -9.93 11.37 8.32
N GLU A 201 -10.51 12.30 9.06
CA GLU A 201 -11.80 12.89 8.68
C GLU A 201 -11.64 13.82 7.47
N PRO A 202 -12.68 13.93 6.61
CA PRO A 202 -12.67 14.87 5.50
C PRO A 202 -12.63 16.31 6.03
N ARG A 203 -11.86 17.15 5.39
CA ARG A 203 -11.75 18.58 5.74
C ARG A 203 -12.79 19.39 4.97
N PRO A 204 -13.25 20.54 5.55
CA PRO A 204 -14.19 21.44 4.88
C PRO A 204 -13.62 22.02 3.60
#